data_d3de0f77b98077553af26f8433757f87
#
_entry.id   d3de0f77b98077553af26f8433757f87
#
_cell.length_a   1.000
_cell.length_b   1.000
_cell.length_c   1.000
_cell.angle_alpha   90.00
_cell.angle_beta   90.00
_cell.angle_gamma   90.00
#
_symmetry.space_group_name_H-M   'P 1'
#
loop_
_entity.id
_entity.type
_entity.pdbx_description
1 polymer ?
#
loop_
_entity_poly.entity_id
_entity_poly.type
_entity_poly.pdbx_seq_one_letter_code
_entity_poly.pdbx_strand_id
1 'polypeptide(L)'
;ENADRWHYQIKKPSEGGWIDIPANALKTKDNGEKSWMNDDKGLDGTYYYAKLNKDEITSTFQGEAYTAVAYAWKAPKNGYFKMTLESPITQASSPAPSFFVCHSSDNQDGKDLFRNIVGANSTITSKIARVHTGEWLRLGATTKNAWASGLKPVVMEVTAKDYAVQYLEEVSGIEEGNSYTEASKQAVKEARSALQEAILPEVPDMVVVEQKITALEQA
;
A
#
# COMPACT_ATOMS: atom_id res chain seq x y z
N GLU A 1 2.36 -5.14 -21.31
CA GLU A 1 3.61 -5.37 -20.52
C GLU A 1 3.47 -5.29 -19.01
N ASN A 2 2.28 -5.02 -18.43
CA ASN A 2 2.10 -4.85 -16.98
C ASN A 2 1.23 -5.94 -16.30
N ALA A 3 0.69 -6.90 -17.04
CA ALA A 3 -0.25 -7.89 -16.48
C ALA A 3 0.41 -8.82 -15.44
N ASP A 4 1.69 -9.13 -15.58
CA ASP A 4 2.41 -10.06 -14.70
C ASP A 4 2.84 -9.44 -13.34
N ARG A 5 2.56 -8.15 -13.15
CA ARG A 5 2.97 -7.43 -11.93
C ARG A 5 1.83 -7.16 -10.97
N TRP A 6 0.59 -7.24 -11.47
CA TRP A 6 -0.59 -7.00 -10.68
C TRP A 6 -1.26 -8.32 -10.32
N HIS A 7 -1.49 -8.50 -9.02
CA HIS A 7 -2.13 -9.65 -8.43
C HIS A 7 -3.39 -9.22 -7.70
N TYR A 8 -4.38 -10.08 -7.65
CA TYR A 8 -5.46 -9.99 -6.70
C TYR A 8 -5.08 -10.83 -5.49
N GLN A 9 -5.10 -10.24 -4.32
CA GLN A 9 -4.74 -10.91 -3.08
C GLN A 9 -5.84 -10.84 -2.05
N ILE A 10 -5.91 -11.87 -1.23
CA ILE A 10 -6.79 -11.93 -0.06
C ILE A 10 -5.96 -12.25 1.17
N LYS A 11 -6.32 -11.66 2.30
CA LYS A 11 -5.68 -11.94 3.57
C LYS A 11 -6.50 -12.96 4.34
N LYS A 12 -5.89 -14.12 4.62
CA LYS A 12 -6.41 -15.18 5.46
C LYS A 12 -5.57 -15.32 6.73
N PRO A 13 -6.08 -14.99 7.91
CA PRO A 13 -5.34 -15.15 9.16
C PRO A 13 -4.88 -16.60 9.41
N SER A 14 -5.71 -17.58 9.05
CA SER A 14 -5.38 -19.02 9.20
C SER A 14 -4.24 -19.50 8.30
N GLU A 15 -3.94 -18.81 7.23
CA GLU A 15 -2.87 -19.16 6.28
C GLU A 15 -1.63 -18.25 6.45
N GLY A 16 -1.61 -17.42 7.50
CA GLY A 16 -0.43 -16.67 7.90
C GLY A 16 -0.12 -15.43 7.06
N GLY A 17 -1.06 -14.93 6.23
CA GLY A 17 -0.80 -13.70 5.49
C GLY A 17 -1.61 -13.52 4.22
N TRP A 18 -1.02 -12.79 3.27
CA TRP A 18 -1.58 -12.53 1.95
C TRP A 18 -1.35 -13.69 1.01
N ILE A 19 -2.39 -14.12 0.31
CA ILE A 19 -2.34 -15.15 -0.72
C ILE A 19 -2.89 -14.62 -2.04
N ASP A 20 -2.26 -15.04 -3.13
CA ASP A 20 -2.73 -14.74 -4.48
C ASP A 20 -4.05 -15.47 -4.76
N ILE A 21 -4.99 -14.75 -5.35
CA ILE A 21 -6.18 -15.35 -5.92
C ILE A 21 -5.81 -15.87 -7.30
N PRO A 22 -5.80 -17.19 -7.51
CA PRO A 22 -5.36 -17.74 -8.79
C PRO A 22 -6.32 -17.35 -9.92
N ALA A 23 -5.79 -17.17 -11.12
CA ALA A 23 -6.55 -16.72 -12.29
C ALA A 23 -7.76 -17.61 -12.61
N ASN A 24 -7.67 -18.90 -12.34
CA ASN A 24 -8.78 -19.86 -12.52
C ASN A 24 -9.89 -19.74 -11.48
N ALA A 25 -9.65 -19.04 -10.37
CA ALA A 25 -10.69 -18.72 -9.38
C ALA A 25 -11.52 -17.48 -9.78
N LEU A 26 -11.08 -16.74 -10.82
CA LEU A 26 -11.86 -15.64 -11.36
C LEU A 26 -13.03 -16.17 -12.19
N LYS A 27 -14.23 -15.86 -11.78
CA LYS A 27 -15.47 -16.18 -12.53
C LYS A 27 -15.72 -15.09 -13.56
N THR A 28 -16.13 -15.49 -14.77
CA THR A 28 -16.57 -14.55 -15.81
C THR A 28 -18.06 -14.31 -15.65
N LYS A 29 -18.46 -13.04 -15.54
CA LYS A 29 -19.87 -12.63 -15.54
C LYS A 29 -20.43 -12.61 -16.96
N ASP A 30 -21.75 -12.50 -17.09
CA ASP A 30 -22.45 -12.43 -18.37
C ASP A 30 -22.00 -11.26 -19.26
N ASN A 31 -21.51 -10.19 -18.67
CA ASN A 31 -20.92 -9.03 -19.37
C ASN A 31 -19.45 -9.22 -19.78
N GLY A 32 -18.88 -10.42 -19.60
CA GLY A 32 -17.48 -10.72 -19.90
C GLY A 32 -16.46 -10.27 -18.84
N GLU A 33 -16.90 -9.61 -17.79
CA GLU A 33 -16.05 -9.14 -16.71
C GLU A 33 -15.58 -10.31 -15.83
N LYS A 34 -14.28 -10.37 -15.56
CA LYS A 34 -13.71 -11.34 -14.61
C LYS A 34 -13.73 -10.77 -13.19
N SER A 35 -14.29 -11.50 -12.27
CA SER A 35 -14.26 -11.16 -10.85
C SER A 35 -14.02 -12.38 -9.99
N TRP A 36 -13.34 -12.19 -8.88
CA TRP A 36 -13.29 -13.18 -7.81
C TRP A 36 -14.40 -12.88 -6.82
N MET A 37 -15.12 -13.93 -6.45
CA MET A 37 -16.14 -13.89 -5.40
C MET A 37 -15.92 -15.10 -4.51
N ASN A 38 -15.84 -14.88 -3.21
CA ASN A 38 -15.92 -15.96 -2.25
C ASN A 38 -17.39 -16.24 -1.93
N ASP A 39 -17.89 -17.40 -2.35
CA ASP A 39 -19.26 -17.85 -2.11
C ASP A 39 -19.36 -18.80 -0.89
N ASP A 40 -18.32 -18.87 -0.05
CA ASP A 40 -18.33 -19.77 1.09
C ASP A 40 -19.45 -19.41 2.05
N LYS A 41 -20.40 -20.33 2.21
CA LYS A 41 -21.40 -20.27 3.28
C LYS A 41 -20.70 -20.67 4.57
N GLY A 42 -20.75 -19.82 5.58
CA GLY A 42 -20.40 -20.22 6.94
C GLY A 42 -21.32 -21.33 7.46
N LEU A 43 -20.92 -21.97 8.53
CA LEU A 43 -21.70 -23.03 9.20
C LEU A 43 -23.08 -22.56 9.68
N ASP A 44 -23.27 -21.25 9.83
CA ASP A 44 -24.54 -20.59 10.18
C ASP A 44 -25.41 -20.24 8.95
N GLY A 45 -24.98 -20.60 7.73
CA GLY A 45 -25.67 -20.27 6.50
C GLY A 45 -25.47 -18.82 6.03
N THR A 46 -24.67 -18.03 6.70
CA THR A 46 -24.34 -16.65 6.33
C THR A 46 -23.33 -16.64 5.19
N TYR A 47 -23.58 -15.83 4.16
CA TYR A 47 -22.62 -15.67 3.06
C TYR A 47 -21.48 -14.76 3.48
N TYR A 48 -20.26 -15.29 3.41
CA TYR A 48 -19.05 -14.50 3.51
C TYR A 48 -18.65 -14.04 2.11
N TYR A 49 -18.73 -12.74 1.89
CA TYR A 49 -18.69 -12.20 0.55
C TYR A 49 -17.57 -11.17 0.43
N ALA A 50 -16.55 -11.51 -0.34
CA ALA A 50 -15.58 -10.55 -0.80
C ALA A 50 -15.52 -10.61 -2.32
N LYS A 51 -15.57 -9.46 -2.97
CA LYS A 51 -15.50 -9.35 -4.42
C LYS A 51 -14.34 -8.42 -4.78
N LEU A 52 -13.55 -8.85 -5.74
CA LEU A 52 -12.47 -8.09 -6.30
C LEU A 52 -12.49 -8.25 -7.81
N ASN A 53 -12.55 -7.15 -8.53
CA ASN A 53 -12.37 -7.11 -9.97
C ASN A 53 -11.43 -5.95 -10.34
N LYS A 54 -11.26 -5.67 -11.62
CA LYS A 54 -10.28 -4.68 -12.09
C LYS A 54 -10.50 -3.26 -11.57
N ASP A 55 -11.71 -2.91 -11.09
CA ASP A 55 -12.07 -1.55 -10.68
C ASP A 55 -13.05 -1.50 -9.48
N GLU A 56 -13.33 -2.63 -8.83
CA GLU A 56 -14.24 -2.70 -7.69
C GLU A 56 -13.69 -3.57 -6.58
N ILE A 57 -13.79 -3.07 -5.36
CA ILE A 57 -13.61 -3.84 -4.13
C ILE A 57 -14.94 -3.88 -3.38
N THR A 58 -15.38 -5.08 -3.03
CA THR A 58 -16.44 -5.30 -2.04
C THR A 58 -15.87 -6.12 -0.90
N SER A 59 -16.00 -5.62 0.31
CA SER A 59 -15.56 -6.29 1.53
C SER A 59 -16.76 -6.52 2.44
N THR A 60 -17.42 -7.67 2.29
CA THR A 60 -18.49 -8.10 3.19
C THR A 60 -17.94 -9.25 4.02
N PHE A 61 -17.05 -8.93 4.95
CA PHE A 61 -16.50 -9.94 5.84
C PHE A 61 -17.43 -10.15 7.03
N GLN A 62 -18.14 -11.27 7.04
CA GLN A 62 -18.79 -11.79 8.24
C GLN A 62 -17.98 -12.98 8.73
N GLY A 63 -17.30 -12.83 9.88
CA GLY A 63 -16.44 -13.87 10.45
C GLY A 63 -14.94 -13.63 10.25
N GLU A 64 -14.14 -14.57 10.76
CA GLU A 64 -12.67 -14.42 10.84
C GLU A 64 -11.91 -15.06 9.66
N ALA A 65 -12.61 -15.66 8.69
CA ALA A 65 -11.95 -16.39 7.60
C ALA A 65 -11.10 -15.49 6.70
N TYR A 66 -11.57 -14.25 6.46
CA TYR A 66 -10.87 -13.27 5.63
C TYR A 66 -10.92 -11.91 6.30
N THR A 67 -9.85 -11.14 6.22
CA THR A 67 -9.75 -9.83 6.88
C THR A 67 -9.51 -8.66 5.93
N ALA A 68 -9.08 -8.91 4.71
CA ALA A 68 -8.88 -7.88 3.69
C ALA A 68 -8.79 -8.47 2.28
N VAL A 69 -9.05 -7.65 1.27
CA VAL A 69 -8.75 -7.90 -0.15
C VAL A 69 -7.92 -6.76 -0.70
N ALA A 70 -7.05 -7.03 -1.65
CA ALA A 70 -6.16 -6.01 -2.21
C ALA A 70 -5.82 -6.24 -3.68
N TYR A 71 -5.61 -5.11 -4.38
CA TYR A 71 -4.76 -5.06 -5.56
C TYR A 71 -3.31 -5.02 -5.08
N ALA A 72 -2.50 -5.97 -5.50
CA ALA A 72 -1.11 -6.10 -5.11
C ALA A 72 -0.20 -5.93 -6.32
N TRP A 73 0.75 -5.02 -6.23
CA TRP A 73 1.78 -4.82 -7.23
C TRP A 73 3.11 -5.33 -6.72
N LYS A 74 3.76 -6.19 -7.51
CA LYS A 74 5.09 -6.73 -7.22
C LYS A 74 6.16 -5.90 -7.90
N ALA A 75 7.11 -5.40 -7.14
CA ALA A 75 8.17 -4.53 -7.65
C ALA A 75 9.13 -5.28 -8.59
N PRO A 76 9.32 -4.82 -9.84
CA PRO A 76 10.23 -5.45 -10.80
C PRO A 76 11.69 -5.07 -10.58
N LYS A 77 11.95 -4.01 -9.84
CA LYS A 77 13.26 -3.43 -9.58
C LYS A 77 13.27 -2.66 -8.28
N ASN A 78 14.45 -2.36 -7.77
CA ASN A 78 14.62 -1.41 -6.67
C ASN A 78 14.24 0.00 -7.11
N GLY A 79 13.68 0.80 -6.22
CA GLY A 79 13.33 2.19 -6.50
C GLY A 79 12.43 2.82 -5.44
N TYR A 80 11.95 4.00 -5.76
CA TYR A 80 11.01 4.75 -4.93
C TYR A 80 9.67 4.83 -5.63
N PHE A 81 8.63 4.36 -4.95
CA PHE A 81 7.31 4.23 -5.56
C PHE A 81 6.22 4.75 -4.62
N LYS A 82 5.18 5.31 -5.21
CA LYS A 82 3.91 5.57 -4.54
C LYS A 82 2.77 4.95 -5.32
N MET A 83 1.72 4.58 -4.62
CA MET A 83 0.50 4.07 -5.22
C MET A 83 -0.60 5.12 -5.12
N THR A 84 -1.32 5.33 -6.22
CA THR A 84 -2.46 6.25 -6.26
C THR A 84 -3.58 5.65 -7.12
N LEU A 85 -4.75 6.29 -7.15
CA LEU A 85 -5.78 5.99 -8.14
C LEU A 85 -5.60 6.88 -9.36
N GLU A 86 -5.85 6.33 -10.56
CA GLU A 86 -5.84 7.06 -11.83
C GLU A 86 -6.89 8.18 -11.84
N SER A 87 -8.03 7.92 -11.19
CA SER A 87 -9.16 8.85 -11.07
C SER A 87 -9.82 8.70 -9.70
N PRO A 88 -10.61 9.68 -9.24
CA PRO A 88 -11.38 9.55 -8.01
C PRO A 88 -12.33 8.34 -8.04
N ILE A 89 -12.59 7.80 -6.86
CA ILE A 89 -13.60 6.74 -6.64
C ILE A 89 -14.94 7.21 -7.19
N THR A 90 -15.56 6.42 -8.07
CA THR A 90 -16.82 6.83 -8.71
C THR A 90 -18.02 6.62 -7.80
N GLN A 91 -18.04 5.51 -7.06
CA GLN A 91 -19.13 5.19 -6.12
C GLN A 91 -18.57 4.46 -4.90
N ALA A 92 -19.20 4.66 -3.76
CA ALA A 92 -18.91 3.95 -2.53
C ALA A 92 -20.19 3.72 -1.72
N SER A 93 -20.21 2.67 -0.89
CA SER A 93 -21.27 2.41 0.07
C SER A 93 -21.31 3.44 1.19
N SER A 94 -22.40 3.41 1.96
CA SER A 94 -22.52 4.12 3.23
C SER A 94 -22.80 3.09 4.34
N PRO A 95 -21.89 2.85 5.29
CA PRO A 95 -20.58 3.51 5.44
C PRO A 95 -19.59 3.21 4.31
N ALA A 96 -18.67 4.15 4.06
CA ALA A 96 -17.61 4.00 3.08
C ALA A 96 -16.53 3.01 3.56
N PRO A 97 -15.81 2.34 2.64
CA PRO A 97 -14.72 1.43 3.00
C PRO A 97 -13.56 2.12 3.69
N SER A 98 -12.92 1.41 4.61
CA SER A 98 -11.58 1.77 5.12
C SER A 98 -10.54 1.17 4.18
N PHE A 99 -9.86 2.04 3.44
CA PHE A 99 -8.77 1.67 2.56
C PHE A 99 -7.42 1.78 3.26
N PHE A 100 -6.49 0.97 2.78
CA PHE A 100 -5.07 1.09 3.13
C PHE A 100 -4.20 0.94 1.87
N VAL A 101 -3.02 1.54 1.92
CA VAL A 101 -1.89 1.17 1.08
C VAL A 101 -0.77 0.75 2.00
N CYS A 102 -0.20 -0.44 1.80
CA CYS A 102 0.94 -0.91 2.59
C CYS A 102 2.08 -1.40 1.70
N HIS A 103 3.29 -1.33 2.25
CA HIS A 103 4.52 -1.88 1.68
C HIS A 103 5.00 -3.02 2.55
N SER A 104 5.34 -4.17 1.97
CA SER A 104 5.94 -5.30 2.67
C SER A 104 6.94 -6.05 1.81
N SER A 105 7.95 -6.63 2.45
CA SER A 105 8.96 -7.46 1.81
C SER A 105 8.47 -8.87 1.45
N ASP A 106 7.37 -9.30 2.04
CA ASP A 106 6.82 -10.65 1.93
C ASP A 106 5.29 -10.66 1.87
N ASN A 107 4.68 -11.79 2.21
CA ASN A 107 3.24 -11.97 2.25
C ASN A 107 2.60 -11.59 3.59
N GLN A 108 3.33 -10.92 4.49
CA GLN A 108 2.80 -10.43 5.75
C GLN A 108 2.27 -8.99 5.62
N ASP A 109 1.71 -8.48 6.72
CA ASP A 109 1.42 -7.06 6.82
C ASP A 109 2.72 -6.26 6.84
N GLY A 110 2.70 -5.17 6.13
CA GLY A 110 3.83 -4.28 6.04
C GLY A 110 3.55 -2.92 6.69
N LYS A 111 4.43 -1.97 6.40
CA LYS A 111 4.28 -0.57 6.84
C LYS A 111 3.11 0.08 6.10
N ASP A 112 2.17 0.67 6.84
CA ASP A 112 1.12 1.50 6.24
C ASP A 112 1.71 2.77 5.63
N LEU A 113 1.39 2.98 4.36
CA LEU A 113 1.71 4.19 3.61
C LEU A 113 0.49 5.12 3.47
N PHE A 114 -0.68 4.58 3.67
CA PHE A 114 -1.97 5.26 3.70
C PHE A 114 -2.97 4.40 4.48
N ARG A 115 -3.82 5.01 5.30
CA ARG A 115 -4.99 4.36 5.90
C ARG A 115 -6.05 5.40 6.21
N ASN A 116 -7.22 5.28 5.57
CA ASN A 116 -8.36 6.16 5.85
C ASN A 116 -9.68 5.56 5.33
N ILE A 117 -10.80 6.09 5.81
CA ILE A 117 -12.12 5.88 5.23
C ILE A 117 -12.26 6.81 4.04
N VAL A 118 -12.55 6.26 2.85
CA VAL A 118 -12.57 7.04 1.61
C VAL A 118 -13.87 6.76 0.86
N GLY A 119 -14.65 7.82 0.65
CA GLY A 119 -15.92 7.78 -0.07
C GLY A 119 -15.81 8.10 -1.56
N ALA A 120 -16.96 8.19 -2.22
CA ALA A 120 -17.06 8.62 -3.62
C ALA A 120 -16.49 10.03 -3.82
N ASN A 121 -16.03 10.32 -5.03
CA ASN A 121 -15.39 11.56 -5.46
C ASN A 121 -14.08 11.91 -4.72
N SER A 122 -13.51 10.94 -4.01
CA SER A 122 -12.22 11.07 -3.32
C SER A 122 -11.15 10.23 -4.01
N THR A 123 -9.89 10.60 -3.82
CA THR A 123 -8.76 9.83 -4.31
C THR A 123 -7.96 9.21 -3.17
N ILE A 124 -7.12 8.24 -3.51
CA ILE A 124 -6.14 7.63 -2.61
C ILE A 124 -4.77 7.93 -3.19
N THR A 125 -3.88 8.46 -2.36
CA THR A 125 -2.46 8.63 -2.69
C THR A 125 -1.64 8.24 -1.48
N SER A 126 -0.77 7.25 -1.63
CA SER A 126 0.10 6.80 -0.56
C SER A 126 1.30 7.74 -0.35
N LYS A 127 1.93 7.60 0.79
CA LYS A 127 3.32 8.02 0.96
C LYS A 127 4.22 7.25 -0.01
N ILE A 128 5.41 7.79 -0.26
CA ILE A 128 6.45 7.14 -1.05
C ILE A 128 7.09 6.05 -0.20
N ALA A 129 7.33 4.88 -0.79
CA ALA A 129 8.11 3.81 -0.19
C ALA A 129 9.40 3.59 -0.98
N ARG A 130 10.49 3.29 -0.26
CA ARG A 130 11.67 2.65 -0.82
C ARG A 130 11.36 1.17 -0.94
N VAL A 131 11.39 0.63 -2.15
CA VAL A 131 10.93 -0.73 -2.46
C VAL A 131 12.04 -1.49 -3.16
N HIS A 132 12.28 -2.74 -2.77
CA HIS A 132 13.23 -3.63 -3.43
C HIS A 132 12.54 -4.58 -4.40
N THR A 133 13.32 -5.11 -5.33
CA THR A 133 12.83 -6.11 -6.30
C THR A 133 12.12 -7.25 -5.59
N GLY A 134 10.90 -7.54 -6.03
CA GLY A 134 10.09 -8.64 -5.48
C GLY A 134 9.21 -8.27 -4.27
N GLU A 135 9.39 -7.09 -3.67
CA GLU A 135 8.53 -6.59 -2.62
C GLU A 135 7.18 -6.10 -3.14
N TRP A 136 6.25 -5.85 -2.24
CA TRP A 136 4.86 -5.61 -2.55
C TRP A 136 4.38 -4.23 -2.13
N LEU A 137 3.63 -3.58 -3.01
CA LEU A 137 2.69 -2.50 -2.66
C LEU A 137 1.27 -3.02 -2.82
N ARG A 138 0.43 -2.86 -1.79
CA ARG A 138 -0.96 -3.33 -1.78
C ARG A 138 -1.92 -2.20 -1.49
N LEU A 139 -2.92 -2.01 -2.37
CA LEU A 139 -4.10 -1.20 -2.09
C LEU A 139 -5.24 -2.13 -1.74
N GLY A 140 -5.77 -2.04 -0.54
CA GLY A 140 -6.83 -2.92 -0.09
C GLY A 140 -7.87 -2.24 0.78
N ALA A 141 -8.90 -3.01 1.12
CA ALA A 141 -9.98 -2.60 2.02
C ALA A 141 -10.22 -3.63 3.12
N THR A 142 -10.56 -3.14 4.31
CA THR A 142 -10.75 -3.95 5.53
C THR A 142 -12.15 -3.83 6.15
N THR A 143 -13.01 -2.94 5.66
CA THR A 143 -14.30 -2.66 6.31
C THR A 143 -15.33 -3.74 6.00
N LYS A 144 -16.08 -4.16 7.02
CA LYS A 144 -17.23 -5.06 6.85
C LYS A 144 -18.38 -4.35 6.12
N ASN A 145 -19.06 -5.06 5.21
CA ASN A 145 -20.25 -4.59 4.51
C ASN A 145 -20.05 -3.26 3.75
N ALA A 146 -18.89 -3.07 3.14
CA ALA A 146 -18.59 -1.87 2.38
C ALA A 146 -18.07 -2.22 0.99
N TRP A 147 -18.32 -1.34 0.03
CA TRP A 147 -17.86 -1.48 -1.33
C TRP A 147 -17.49 -0.13 -1.94
N ALA A 148 -16.63 -0.16 -2.94
CA ALA A 148 -16.32 0.99 -3.79
C ALA A 148 -16.00 0.55 -5.22
N SER A 149 -16.31 1.40 -6.18
CA SER A 149 -16.03 1.20 -7.61
C SER A 149 -15.30 2.39 -8.22
N GLY A 150 -14.72 2.19 -9.40
CA GLY A 150 -13.83 3.14 -10.05
C GLY A 150 -12.41 3.11 -9.49
N LEU A 151 -12.03 2.01 -8.85
CA LEU A 151 -10.70 1.80 -8.28
C LEU A 151 -9.73 1.36 -9.38
N LYS A 152 -8.95 2.27 -9.88
CA LYS A 152 -7.88 2.01 -10.85
C LYS A 152 -6.53 2.36 -10.25
N PRO A 153 -5.92 1.44 -9.49
CA PRO A 153 -4.63 1.70 -8.87
C PRO A 153 -3.52 1.79 -9.91
N VAL A 154 -2.67 2.78 -9.74
CA VAL A 154 -1.45 2.96 -10.51
C VAL A 154 -0.27 3.10 -9.56
N VAL A 155 0.87 2.55 -9.94
CA VAL A 155 2.12 2.73 -9.23
C VAL A 155 3.00 3.68 -10.03
N MET A 156 3.44 4.73 -9.37
CA MET A 156 4.30 5.77 -9.93
C MET A 156 5.69 5.65 -9.35
N GLU A 157 6.68 5.53 -10.20
CA GLU A 157 8.09 5.70 -9.81
C GLU A 157 8.35 7.19 -9.59
N VAL A 158 9.06 7.51 -8.53
CA VAL A 158 9.48 8.86 -8.17
C VAL A 158 10.97 8.89 -7.90
N THR A 159 11.54 10.07 -7.71
CA THR A 159 12.97 10.21 -7.47
C THR A 159 13.36 9.94 -6.01
N ALA A 160 14.62 9.59 -5.77
CA ALA A 160 15.15 9.52 -4.40
C ALA A 160 15.06 10.89 -3.70
N LYS A 161 15.12 12.01 -4.44
CA LYS A 161 14.91 13.34 -3.89
C LYS A 161 13.49 13.51 -3.33
N ASP A 162 12.47 13.07 -4.07
CA ASP A 162 11.07 13.13 -3.59
C ASP A 162 10.87 12.32 -2.31
N TYR A 163 11.47 11.12 -2.25
CA TYR A 163 11.45 10.30 -1.04
C TYR A 163 12.21 10.97 0.11
N ALA A 164 13.39 11.54 -0.16
CA ALA A 164 14.18 12.23 0.85
C ALA A 164 13.42 13.40 1.48
N VAL A 165 12.71 14.20 0.68
CA VAL A 165 11.86 15.30 1.18
C VAL A 165 10.80 14.76 2.13
N GLN A 166 10.03 13.75 1.71
CA GLN A 166 9.01 13.12 2.56
C GLN A 166 9.63 12.54 3.85
N TYR A 167 10.76 11.85 3.74
CA TYR A 167 11.39 11.18 4.87
C TYR A 167 11.93 12.18 5.90
N LEU A 168 12.50 13.31 5.45
CA LEU A 168 12.90 14.41 6.32
C LEU A 168 11.72 15.00 7.12
N GLU A 169 10.53 15.06 6.53
CA GLU A 169 9.32 15.48 7.25
C GLU A 169 8.89 14.42 8.28
N GLU A 170 8.94 13.13 7.93
CA GLU A 170 8.56 12.03 8.82
C GLU A 170 9.45 11.94 10.08
N VAL A 171 10.74 12.21 9.93
CA VAL A 171 11.69 12.15 11.05
C VAL A 171 11.82 13.48 11.81
N SER A 172 11.08 14.51 11.40
CA SER A 172 11.13 15.84 11.99
C SER A 172 10.61 15.85 13.41
N GLY A 173 11.01 15.63 14.40
CA GLY A 173 10.48 15.58 15.78
C GLY A 173 11.01 14.38 16.57
N ILE A 174 11.74 13.47 15.92
CA ILE A 174 12.40 12.37 16.64
C ILE A 174 13.39 12.92 17.67
N GLU A 175 14.09 14.00 17.34
CA GLU A 175 15.06 14.67 18.19
C GLU A 175 14.46 15.23 19.50
N GLU A 176 13.17 15.55 19.50
CA GLU A 176 12.44 16.09 20.64
C GLU A 176 11.87 15.00 21.57
N GLY A 177 11.90 13.74 21.11
CA GLY A 177 11.35 12.60 21.85
C GLY A 177 12.18 12.24 23.09
N ASN A 178 11.51 11.90 24.20
CA ASN A 178 12.18 11.47 25.44
C ASN A 178 12.61 9.99 25.43
N SER A 179 12.30 9.25 24.37
CA SER A 179 12.53 7.81 24.28
C SER A 179 13.93 7.44 23.74
N TYR A 180 14.73 8.42 23.36
CA TYR A 180 16.02 8.22 22.73
C TYR A 180 17.16 8.80 23.58
N THR A 181 18.36 8.20 23.49
CA THR A 181 19.56 8.73 24.13
C THR A 181 20.04 10.00 23.41
N GLU A 182 20.78 10.87 24.11
CA GLU A 182 21.35 12.07 23.48
C GLU A 182 22.29 11.72 22.32
N ALA A 183 23.02 10.59 22.40
CA ALA A 183 23.87 10.12 21.31
C ALA A 183 23.04 9.74 20.06
N SER A 184 21.91 9.02 20.22
CA SER A 184 21.02 8.69 19.12
C SER A 184 20.38 9.93 18.50
N LYS A 185 19.92 10.87 19.31
CA LYS A 185 19.39 12.15 18.84
C LYS A 185 20.39 12.93 18.01
N GLN A 186 21.64 12.99 18.47
CA GLN A 186 22.73 13.67 17.76
C GLN A 186 23.04 13.00 16.42
N ALA A 187 23.08 11.66 16.38
CA ALA A 187 23.29 10.90 15.14
C ALA A 187 22.18 11.16 14.10
N VAL A 188 20.92 11.14 14.52
CA VAL A 188 19.76 11.47 13.65
C VAL A 188 19.87 12.90 13.13
N LYS A 189 20.20 13.87 13.99
CA LYS A 189 20.36 15.28 13.63
C LYS A 189 21.45 15.49 12.58
N GLU A 190 22.61 14.87 12.75
CA GLU A 190 23.72 14.96 11.80
C GLU A 190 23.36 14.30 10.46
N ALA A 191 22.78 13.10 10.47
CA ALA A 191 22.37 12.41 9.26
C ALA A 191 21.26 13.18 8.51
N ARG A 192 20.29 13.75 9.23
CA ARG A 192 19.23 14.60 8.68
C ARG A 192 19.80 15.86 8.03
N SER A 193 20.71 16.56 8.69
CA SER A 193 21.37 17.74 8.11
C SER A 193 22.15 17.40 6.84
N ALA A 194 22.88 16.29 6.84
CA ALA A 194 23.63 15.83 5.67
C ALA A 194 22.71 15.46 4.49
N LEU A 195 21.52 14.90 4.74
CA LEU A 195 20.54 14.62 3.70
C LEU A 195 19.91 15.92 3.18
N GLN A 196 19.58 16.87 4.06
CA GLN A 196 19.08 18.18 3.65
C GLN A 196 20.05 18.89 2.70
N GLU A 197 21.34 18.91 3.03
CA GLU A 197 22.38 19.49 2.18
C GLU A 197 22.49 18.78 0.82
N ALA A 198 22.38 17.44 0.80
CA ALA A 198 22.52 16.65 -0.42
C ALA A 198 21.39 16.91 -1.43
N ILE A 199 20.17 17.31 -0.98
CA ILE A 199 19.03 17.59 -1.85
C ILE A 199 18.88 19.06 -2.24
N LEU A 200 19.67 19.98 -1.65
CA LEU A 200 19.59 21.43 -1.94
C LEU A 200 19.91 21.79 -3.40
N PRO A 201 20.91 21.18 -4.08
CA PRO A 201 21.21 21.53 -5.46
C PRO A 201 20.00 21.34 -6.37
N GLU A 202 19.86 22.18 -7.40
CA GLU A 202 18.81 22.05 -8.42
C GLU A 202 18.86 20.69 -9.11
N VAL A 203 20.07 20.19 -9.38
CA VAL A 203 20.35 18.83 -9.87
C VAL A 203 21.25 18.12 -8.85
N PRO A 204 20.66 17.42 -7.87
CA PRO A 204 21.45 16.72 -6.87
C PRO A 204 22.13 15.47 -7.44
N ASP A 205 23.27 15.12 -6.87
CA ASP A 205 23.90 13.83 -7.13
C ASP A 205 23.08 12.72 -6.44
N MET A 206 22.37 11.93 -7.25
CA MET A 206 21.46 10.90 -6.75
C MET A 206 22.20 9.78 -6.00
N VAL A 207 23.46 9.50 -6.31
CA VAL A 207 24.26 8.51 -5.56
C VAL A 207 24.52 9.02 -4.15
N VAL A 208 24.86 10.30 -4.01
CA VAL A 208 25.04 10.93 -2.70
C VAL A 208 23.74 10.97 -1.92
N VAL A 209 22.62 11.33 -2.56
CA VAL A 209 21.30 11.34 -1.93
C VAL A 209 20.94 9.95 -1.38
N GLU A 210 21.12 8.87 -2.16
CA GLU A 210 20.89 7.49 -1.73
C GLU A 210 21.72 7.09 -0.50
N GLN A 211 23.01 7.46 -0.50
CA GLN A 211 23.89 7.20 0.63
C GLN A 211 23.41 7.92 1.89
N LYS A 212 22.96 9.18 1.77
CA LYS A 212 22.45 9.96 2.91
C LYS A 212 21.09 9.48 3.42
N ILE A 213 20.21 9.02 2.54
CA ILE A 213 18.96 8.34 2.94
C ILE A 213 19.30 7.10 3.79
N THR A 214 20.19 6.23 3.29
CA THR A 214 20.60 5.02 4.01
C THR A 214 21.24 5.35 5.37
N ALA A 215 22.06 6.38 5.44
CA ALA A 215 22.67 6.81 6.70
C ALA A 215 21.62 7.29 7.72
N LEU A 216 20.59 8.02 7.27
CA LEU A 216 19.51 8.48 8.15
C LEU A 216 18.60 7.33 8.59
N GLU A 217 18.35 6.32 7.74
CA GLU A 217 17.58 5.12 8.10
C GLU A 217 18.29 4.26 9.17
N GLN A 218 19.61 4.38 9.29
CA GLN A 218 20.43 3.62 10.23
C GLN A 218 20.73 4.37 11.54
N ALA A 219 20.52 5.68 11.58
CA ALA A 219 20.79 6.52 12.74
C ALA A 219 19.68 6.41 13.82
#